data_9cfa5766a556c34efadef02c3ac62cf6
#
_entry.id   9cfa5766a556c34efadef02c3ac62cf6
#
_cell.length_a   1.000
_cell.length_b   1.000
_cell.length_c   1.000
_cell.angle_alpha   90.00
_cell.angle_beta   90.00
_cell.angle_gamma   90.00
#
_symmetry.space_group_name_H-M   'P 1'
#
loop_
_entity.id
_entity.type
_entity.pdbx_description
1 polymer ?
#
loop_
_entity_poly.entity_id
_entity_poly.type
_entity_poly.pdbx_seq_one_letter_code
_entity_poly.pdbx_strand_id
1 'polypeptide(L)'
;MTAPESPDNTVLALSRPWVSGSTYPVSGAHIGVSLAIYDLVPDGQGATVQVDPPLTGTVDPGDEITLWLEGESTFLDSKIITDVDAITTLRIPRGRLHPDRINKLFYTISRGSQNIGTSDVLTALYNKIRPALKDRFPDIDGHSEMALWLSDAIKNGVGADFVSAQVCVSYPYCRAYDTITLKCNGEIMTYTVGPDEAPQPPNPGSAEPITVCFIVDRAFLEKAVRPGGKLDFSCTCTDQLGNTPDTDAVWSATQTVDEDLAGTRFAKPIPLENLDDYPGDDSSLIELDKLGSKPLSVFVQTDDNRIQIGDRIEAVYTAGLTGSPDIVVPLGGTVEGRLGQKLPCVLEVANDKVKSGYSVTIVYKVFRGETLIGESRVAYAQVIGEYPIELIVDTTPLTISGQNISIAGSGLPWTLTGVDLPGTFAHRPASGGVPPITFTSSDESIASVDRSGMIRSEGNGKATVTVSDAGGQTKTIDISCENVITYLFNPTTSTHQTYEAWRTSINAHHPITQSGEVIHIDLLVRKFTSHTLTNTWAGPVVVTNPIYAWAFTIPFQHINTLLLTTRCPGLSWRVINSAGAPGSRSEDQ
;
A
#
# COMPACT_ATOMS: atom_id res chain seq x y z
N MET A 1 -30.98 1.31 71.75
CA MET A 1 -30.02 0.54 70.95
C MET A 1 -30.50 0.60 69.52
N THR A 2 -29.96 1.49 68.74
CA THR A 2 -30.21 1.54 67.28
C THR A 2 -29.39 0.43 66.62
N ALA A 3 -30.02 -0.32 65.74
CA ALA A 3 -29.36 -1.36 64.96
C ALA A 3 -28.24 -0.74 64.11
N PRO A 4 -27.09 -1.42 63.90
CA PRO A 4 -26.07 -0.93 63.02
C PRO A 4 -26.63 -0.94 61.58
N GLU A 5 -26.53 0.21 60.91
CA GLU A 5 -26.79 0.29 59.47
C GLU A 5 -25.95 -0.76 58.73
N SER A 6 -26.61 -1.48 57.81
CA SER A 6 -25.97 -2.35 56.87
C SER A 6 -24.99 -1.56 56.05
N PRO A 7 -23.71 -2.04 55.81
CA PRO A 7 -22.79 -1.31 54.97
C PRO A 7 -23.39 -1.14 53.59
N ASP A 8 -23.46 0.10 53.15
CA ASP A 8 -23.96 0.48 51.84
C ASP A 8 -23.05 -0.15 50.75
N ASN A 9 -23.52 -1.23 50.12
CA ASN A 9 -22.80 -2.00 49.14
C ASN A 9 -23.02 -1.40 47.73
N THR A 10 -23.07 -0.06 47.65
CA THR A 10 -23.13 0.65 46.37
C THR A 10 -21.81 0.48 45.65
N VAL A 11 -21.84 -0.26 44.55
CA VAL A 11 -20.71 -0.37 43.64
C VAL A 11 -20.40 1.03 43.11
N LEU A 12 -19.18 1.46 43.30
CA LEU A 12 -18.70 2.76 42.86
C LEU A 12 -18.89 2.94 41.36
N ALA A 13 -19.62 3.96 40.93
CA ALA A 13 -19.74 4.30 39.51
C ALA A 13 -18.46 5.05 39.09
N LEU A 14 -17.59 4.33 38.35
CA LEU A 14 -16.32 4.84 37.85
C LEU A 14 -16.42 5.20 36.37
N SER A 15 -15.96 6.38 36.02
CA SER A 15 -15.86 6.79 34.60
C SER A 15 -14.90 5.88 33.84
N ARG A 16 -15.12 5.80 32.51
CA ARG A 16 -14.24 5.00 31.64
C ARG A 16 -12.82 5.55 31.62
N PRO A 17 -11.78 4.72 31.43
CA PRO A 17 -10.41 5.18 31.22
C PRO A 17 -10.32 5.94 29.89
N TRP A 18 -9.27 6.73 29.70
CA TRP A 18 -8.99 7.46 28.48
C TRP A 18 -7.58 7.18 27.96
N VAL A 19 -7.42 6.94 26.65
CA VAL A 19 -6.10 6.73 26.04
C VAL A 19 -5.57 8.07 25.52
N SER A 20 -4.41 8.50 26.02
CA SER A 20 -3.80 9.76 25.64
C SER A 20 -3.43 9.79 24.15
N GLY A 21 -3.86 10.86 23.45
CA GLY A 21 -3.60 11.02 22.01
C GLY A 21 -4.48 10.15 21.11
N SER A 22 -5.49 9.46 21.65
CA SER A 22 -6.46 8.70 20.86
C SER A 22 -7.28 9.60 19.95
N THR A 23 -7.70 9.09 18.79
CA THR A 23 -8.60 9.77 17.85
C THR A 23 -10.06 9.54 18.25
N TYR A 24 -10.89 10.59 18.08
CA TYR A 24 -12.35 10.51 18.23
C TYR A 24 -13.02 11.66 17.47
N PRO A 25 -14.26 11.50 17.01
CA PRO A 25 -15.01 10.25 16.97
C PRO A 25 -14.44 9.27 15.95
N VAL A 26 -14.62 7.96 16.19
CA VAL A 26 -14.31 6.91 15.22
C VAL A 26 -15.54 6.02 15.03
N SER A 27 -15.73 5.49 13.84
CA SER A 27 -16.81 4.54 13.58
C SER A 27 -16.49 3.18 14.17
N GLY A 28 -17.45 2.60 14.89
CA GLY A 28 -17.31 1.25 15.45
C GLY A 28 -16.76 1.18 16.88
N ALA A 29 -16.23 2.28 17.46
CA ALA A 29 -15.76 2.31 18.84
C ALA A 29 -15.85 3.73 19.43
N HIS A 30 -15.54 3.86 20.72
CA HIS A 30 -15.44 5.17 21.36
C HIS A 30 -14.22 5.95 20.91
N ILE A 31 -13.08 5.25 20.73
CA ILE A 31 -11.80 5.84 20.35
C ILE A 31 -11.04 4.99 19.36
N GLY A 32 -10.09 5.62 18.66
CA GLY A 32 -9.07 4.97 17.85
C GLY A 32 -7.68 5.10 18.47
N VAL A 33 -6.93 4.02 18.46
CA VAL A 33 -5.53 3.97 18.93
C VAL A 33 -4.62 3.82 17.72
N SER A 34 -3.90 4.90 17.39
CA SER A 34 -2.98 4.91 16.26
C SER A 34 -1.66 4.21 16.58
N LEU A 35 -0.92 3.84 15.52
CA LEU A 35 0.43 3.28 15.66
C LEU A 35 1.37 4.26 16.38
N ALA A 36 1.21 5.56 16.16
CA ALA A 36 2.06 6.59 16.74
C ALA A 36 2.01 6.60 18.28
N ILE A 37 0.84 6.37 18.87
CA ILE A 37 0.67 6.41 20.33
C ILE A 37 0.80 5.04 20.99
N TYR A 38 0.95 3.96 20.20
CA TYR A 38 1.01 2.59 20.72
C TYR A 38 2.27 1.83 20.32
N ASP A 39 2.47 1.56 19.02
CA ASP A 39 3.60 0.74 18.56
C ASP A 39 4.88 1.56 18.31
N LEU A 40 4.73 2.83 17.94
CA LEU A 40 5.84 3.69 17.53
C LEU A 40 6.26 4.68 18.62
N VAL A 41 5.77 4.49 19.85
CA VAL A 41 6.20 5.32 20.99
C VAL A 41 7.71 5.15 21.24
N PRO A 42 8.44 6.26 21.48
CA PRO A 42 9.91 6.21 21.61
C PRO A 42 10.40 5.34 22.78
N ASP A 43 9.64 5.28 23.89
CA ASP A 43 9.97 4.47 25.06
C ASP A 43 9.65 2.99 24.88
N GLY A 44 8.94 2.61 23.82
CA GLY A 44 8.55 1.24 23.52
C GLY A 44 7.52 0.62 24.47
N GLN A 45 6.95 1.41 25.40
CA GLN A 45 6.10 0.89 26.47
C GLN A 45 4.61 0.82 26.13
N GLY A 46 4.23 1.20 24.91
CA GLY A 46 2.84 1.18 24.45
C GLY A 46 2.05 2.44 24.85
N ALA A 47 0.71 2.36 24.78
CA ALA A 47 -0.13 3.53 24.95
C ALA A 47 -0.31 3.94 26.40
N THR A 48 -0.33 5.25 26.63
CA THR A 48 -0.63 5.84 27.95
C THR A 48 -2.13 5.92 28.17
N VAL A 49 -2.59 5.41 29.30
CA VAL A 49 -3.98 5.48 29.76
C VAL A 49 -4.06 6.42 30.95
N GLN A 50 -5.02 7.30 30.92
CA GLN A 50 -5.34 8.20 32.02
C GLN A 50 -6.68 7.80 32.65
N VAL A 51 -6.71 7.81 33.97
CA VAL A 51 -7.91 7.61 34.75
C VAL A 51 -8.09 8.83 35.64
N ASP A 52 -9.23 9.50 35.44
CA ASP A 52 -9.59 10.65 36.28
C ASP A 52 -9.81 10.20 37.71
N PRO A 53 -9.50 11.08 38.70
CA PRO A 53 -9.74 10.77 40.09
C PRO A 53 -11.22 10.47 40.33
N PRO A 54 -11.55 9.39 41.05
CA PRO A 54 -12.92 9.09 41.46
C PRO A 54 -13.50 10.20 42.34
N LEU A 55 -14.82 10.16 42.55
CA LEU A 55 -15.49 11.12 43.43
C LEU A 55 -14.85 11.12 44.83
N THR A 56 -14.66 12.30 45.40
CA THR A 56 -14.03 12.51 46.72
C THR A 56 -14.65 11.61 47.79
N GLY A 57 -13.81 10.89 48.55
CA GLY A 57 -14.21 10.02 49.65
C GLY A 57 -14.58 8.60 49.28
N THR A 58 -14.42 8.21 47.99
CA THR A 58 -14.71 6.86 47.52
C THR A 58 -13.48 5.95 47.43
N VAL A 59 -12.30 6.54 47.34
CA VAL A 59 -11.01 5.86 47.19
C VAL A 59 -10.05 6.39 48.24
N ASP A 60 -9.21 5.54 48.80
CA ASP A 60 -8.20 5.88 49.81
C ASP A 60 -6.78 5.71 49.23
N PRO A 61 -5.79 6.45 49.75
CA PRO A 61 -4.37 6.15 49.47
C PRO A 61 -4.03 4.73 49.90
N GLY A 62 -3.40 3.96 48.98
CA GLY A 62 -3.11 2.56 49.18
C GLY A 62 -4.06 1.61 48.44
N ASP A 63 -5.17 2.11 47.90
CA ASP A 63 -6.00 1.32 46.98
C ASP A 63 -5.24 1.06 45.66
N GLU A 64 -5.48 -0.08 45.03
CA GLU A 64 -4.83 -0.48 43.77
C GLU A 64 -5.81 -0.29 42.62
N ILE A 65 -5.40 0.44 41.61
CA ILE A 65 -6.08 0.55 40.32
C ILE A 65 -5.43 -0.41 39.34
N THR A 66 -6.23 -1.26 38.68
CA THR A 66 -5.78 -2.27 37.73
C THR A 66 -6.52 -2.12 36.41
N LEU A 67 -5.77 -1.98 35.31
CA LEU A 67 -6.30 -1.87 33.95
C LEU A 67 -6.43 -3.25 33.30
N TRP A 68 -7.57 -3.48 32.66
CA TRP A 68 -7.92 -4.77 32.03
C TRP A 68 -8.30 -4.60 30.57
N LEU A 69 -8.06 -5.66 29.80
CA LEU A 69 -8.65 -5.87 28.49
C LEU A 69 -9.64 -7.04 28.60
N GLU A 70 -10.89 -6.82 28.23
CA GLU A 70 -11.95 -7.85 28.31
C GLU A 70 -11.58 -9.11 27.52
N GLY A 71 -11.73 -10.26 28.17
CA GLY A 71 -11.40 -11.55 27.59
C GLY A 71 -9.95 -12.00 27.81
N GLU A 72 -9.11 -11.16 28.42
CA GLU A 72 -7.74 -11.53 28.81
C GLU A 72 -7.70 -11.99 30.27
N SER A 73 -6.85 -13.00 30.54
CA SER A 73 -6.69 -13.54 31.91
C SER A 73 -5.69 -12.76 32.76
N THR A 74 -4.92 -11.87 32.13
CA THR A 74 -3.89 -11.05 32.79
C THR A 74 -4.21 -9.57 32.61
N PHE A 75 -4.00 -8.78 33.65
CA PHE A 75 -4.14 -7.34 33.57
C PHE A 75 -3.10 -6.70 32.63
N LEU A 76 -3.38 -5.49 32.18
CA LEU A 76 -2.48 -4.73 31.34
C LEU A 76 -1.43 -4.00 32.17
N ASP A 77 -1.87 -3.33 33.23
CA ASP A 77 -1.03 -2.56 34.13
C ASP A 77 -1.76 -2.35 35.46
N SER A 78 -1.00 -2.12 36.55
CA SER A 78 -1.59 -1.76 37.84
C SER A 78 -0.75 -0.73 38.57
N LYS A 79 -1.39 0.05 39.43
CA LYS A 79 -0.75 1.10 40.21
C LYS A 79 -1.46 1.32 41.53
N ILE A 80 -0.67 1.54 42.57
CA ILE A 80 -1.20 1.95 43.88
C ILE A 80 -1.52 3.46 43.82
N ILE A 81 -2.71 3.84 44.26
CA ILE A 81 -3.15 5.22 44.38
C ILE A 81 -2.45 5.83 45.59
N THR A 82 -1.65 6.84 45.34
CA THR A 82 -0.94 7.60 46.43
C THR A 82 -1.58 8.95 46.67
N ASP A 83 -2.19 9.52 45.64
CA ASP A 83 -2.93 10.79 45.70
C ASP A 83 -4.30 10.59 45.06
N VAL A 84 -5.35 10.72 45.84
CA VAL A 84 -6.74 10.44 45.42
C VAL A 84 -7.32 11.50 44.49
N ASP A 85 -6.72 12.69 44.47
CA ASP A 85 -7.15 13.83 43.66
C ASP A 85 -6.34 13.93 42.34
N ALA A 86 -5.32 13.09 42.17
CA ALA A 86 -4.48 13.08 40.98
C ALA A 86 -4.95 12.10 39.90
N ILE A 87 -4.75 12.47 38.65
CA ILE A 87 -4.95 11.56 37.51
C ILE A 87 -3.97 10.37 37.62
N THR A 88 -4.50 9.16 37.62
CA THR A 88 -3.68 7.96 37.59
C THR A 88 -3.32 7.60 36.16
N THR A 89 -2.00 7.46 35.90
CA THR A 89 -1.48 7.07 34.59
C THR A 89 -1.11 5.59 34.60
N LEU A 90 -1.68 4.84 33.67
CA LEU A 90 -1.42 3.42 33.40
C LEU A 90 -0.95 3.23 31.97
N ARG A 91 -0.58 2.00 31.62
CA ARG A 91 -0.11 1.65 30.27
C ARG A 91 -0.88 0.48 29.66
N ILE A 92 -1.08 0.55 28.36
CA ILE A 92 -1.42 -0.62 27.54
C ILE A 92 -0.11 -1.09 26.93
N PRO A 93 0.49 -2.19 27.43
CA PRO A 93 1.75 -2.70 26.88
C PRO A 93 1.61 -3.07 25.40
N ARG A 94 2.69 -2.90 24.64
CA ARG A 94 2.71 -3.28 23.21
C ARG A 94 2.33 -4.74 23.02
N GLY A 95 1.61 -5.03 21.92
CA GLY A 95 1.18 -6.38 21.57
C GLY A 95 -0.05 -6.90 22.32
N ARG A 96 -0.72 -6.07 23.13
CA ARG A 96 -1.92 -6.47 23.88
C ARG A 96 -3.22 -6.08 23.16
N LEU A 97 -3.21 -5.06 22.30
CA LEU A 97 -4.39 -4.71 21.50
C LEU A 97 -4.53 -5.62 20.28
N HIS A 98 -5.76 -5.97 19.97
CA HIS A 98 -6.14 -6.84 18.86
C HIS A 98 -6.61 -5.99 17.67
N PRO A 99 -6.07 -6.22 16.46
CA PRO A 99 -6.43 -5.44 15.28
C PRO A 99 -7.71 -5.93 14.57
N ASP A 100 -8.22 -7.12 14.92
CA ASP A 100 -9.32 -7.82 14.27
C ASP A 100 -10.63 -7.83 15.10
N ARG A 101 -10.61 -7.13 16.21
CA ARG A 101 -11.79 -6.99 17.09
C ARG A 101 -11.80 -5.65 17.81
N ILE A 102 -12.97 -5.27 18.34
CA ILE A 102 -13.08 -4.13 19.23
C ILE A 102 -12.42 -4.47 20.55
N ASN A 103 -11.42 -3.68 20.95
CA ASN A 103 -10.76 -3.80 22.24
C ASN A 103 -11.59 -3.11 23.30
N LYS A 104 -11.95 -3.82 24.34
CA LYS A 104 -12.77 -3.31 25.44
C LYS A 104 -11.91 -3.16 26.69
N LEU A 105 -11.62 -1.92 27.05
CA LEU A 105 -10.77 -1.55 28.16
C LEU A 105 -11.63 -1.11 29.34
N PHE A 106 -11.28 -1.54 30.52
CA PHE A 106 -11.86 -1.11 31.78
C PHE A 106 -10.83 -1.21 32.90
N TYR A 107 -11.09 -0.57 34.00
CA TYR A 107 -10.26 -0.72 35.19
C TYR A 107 -11.10 -1.11 36.40
N THR A 108 -10.45 -1.71 37.36
CA THR A 108 -10.98 -2.02 38.68
C THR A 108 -10.18 -1.27 39.74
N ILE A 109 -10.84 -0.93 40.83
CA ILE A 109 -10.18 -0.43 42.05
C ILE A 109 -10.37 -1.49 43.13
N SER A 110 -9.27 -1.87 43.77
CA SER A 110 -9.30 -2.84 44.89
C SER A 110 -8.68 -2.27 46.16
N ARG A 111 -9.29 -2.63 47.26
CA ARG A 111 -8.78 -2.36 48.61
C ARG A 111 -8.37 -3.68 49.24
N GLY A 112 -7.08 -3.92 49.31
CA GLY A 112 -6.56 -5.25 49.60
C GLY A 112 -6.94 -6.28 48.53
N SER A 113 -7.68 -7.33 48.90
CA SER A 113 -8.16 -8.36 47.94
C SER A 113 -9.60 -8.12 47.45
N GLN A 114 -10.26 -7.04 47.92
CA GLN A 114 -11.65 -6.78 47.58
C GLN A 114 -11.77 -5.77 46.46
N ASN A 115 -12.49 -6.11 45.40
CA ASN A 115 -12.87 -5.17 44.34
C ASN A 115 -13.94 -4.21 44.90
N ILE A 116 -13.64 -2.90 44.95
CA ILE A 116 -14.55 -1.86 45.46
C ILE A 116 -15.20 -1.06 44.32
N GLY A 117 -14.72 -1.22 43.06
CA GLY A 117 -15.34 -0.56 41.91
C GLY A 117 -14.79 -1.08 40.59
N THR A 118 -15.67 -1.03 39.57
CA THR A 118 -15.32 -1.36 38.17
C THR A 118 -15.81 -0.22 37.29
N SER A 119 -14.97 0.26 36.38
CA SER A 119 -15.30 1.36 35.48
C SER A 119 -16.24 0.93 34.36
N ASP A 120 -16.86 1.94 33.75
CA ASP A 120 -17.46 1.77 32.42
C ASP A 120 -16.42 1.31 31.40
N VAL A 121 -16.89 0.57 30.39
CA VAL A 121 -16.03 0.03 29.33
C VAL A 121 -15.73 1.12 28.29
N LEU A 122 -14.47 1.31 28.00
CA LEU A 122 -13.97 2.05 26.85
C LEU A 122 -13.76 1.10 25.69
N THR A 123 -14.44 1.31 24.58
CA THR A 123 -14.17 0.54 23.34
C THR A 123 -13.15 1.27 22.49
N ALA A 124 -12.14 0.52 22.01
CA ALA A 124 -11.05 1.06 21.23
C ALA A 124 -10.83 0.23 19.94
N LEU A 125 -10.68 0.93 18.82
CA LEU A 125 -10.17 0.39 17.57
C LEU A 125 -8.66 0.50 17.53
N TYR A 126 -8.02 -0.49 16.94
CA TYR A 126 -6.59 -0.51 16.69
C TYR A 126 -6.30 -1.14 15.33
N ASN A 127 -5.56 -0.42 14.48
CA ASN A 127 -5.09 -0.90 13.18
C ASN A 127 -3.59 -1.14 13.27
N LYS A 128 -3.18 -2.40 13.28
CA LYS A 128 -1.78 -2.81 13.32
C LYS A 128 -1.02 -2.45 12.05
N ILE A 129 -1.72 -2.48 10.93
CA ILE A 129 -1.14 -2.24 9.61
C ILE A 129 -1.68 -0.92 9.10
N ARG A 130 -0.79 -0.05 8.68
CA ARG A 130 -1.12 1.26 8.11
C ARG A 130 -1.79 1.10 6.72
N PRO A 131 -2.63 2.05 6.29
CA PRO A 131 -3.14 2.05 4.92
C PRO A 131 -1.97 2.22 3.94
N ALA A 132 -2.04 1.61 2.78
CA ALA A 132 -1.02 1.58 1.73
C ALA A 132 0.34 1.00 2.14
N LEU A 133 0.47 0.40 3.34
CA LEU A 133 1.73 -0.17 3.84
C LEU A 133 2.86 0.88 3.96
N LYS A 134 4.11 0.41 3.91
CA LYS A 134 5.31 1.23 3.71
C LYS A 134 5.70 1.24 2.24
N ASP A 135 6.32 2.32 1.83
CA ASP A 135 6.94 2.38 0.51
C ASP A 135 8.04 1.31 0.40
N ARG A 136 7.97 0.50 -0.65
CA ARG A 136 8.95 -0.55 -0.94
C ARG A 136 10.11 -0.06 -1.78
N PHE A 137 9.92 1.05 -2.50
CA PHE A 137 10.89 1.56 -3.48
C PHE A 137 11.14 3.05 -3.27
N PRO A 138 11.82 3.43 -2.17
CA PRO A 138 12.04 4.84 -1.82
C PRO A 138 12.87 5.60 -2.86
N ASP A 139 13.54 4.89 -3.77
CA ASP A 139 14.32 5.49 -4.87
C ASP A 139 13.46 5.83 -6.10
N ILE A 140 12.19 5.43 -6.12
CA ILE A 140 11.22 5.74 -7.18
C ILE A 140 10.31 6.86 -6.70
N ASP A 141 9.99 7.81 -7.59
CA ASP A 141 9.09 8.91 -7.24
C ASP A 141 7.71 8.39 -6.82
N GLY A 142 7.28 8.83 -5.63
CA GLY A 142 5.99 8.50 -5.04
C GLY A 142 5.91 7.13 -4.36
N HIS A 143 4.82 6.92 -3.62
CA HIS A 143 4.59 5.71 -2.84
C HIS A 143 4.23 4.52 -3.73
N SER A 144 5.03 3.46 -3.69
CA SER A 144 4.92 2.29 -4.58
C SER A 144 3.60 1.50 -4.43
N GLU A 145 2.99 1.52 -3.25
CA GLU A 145 1.77 0.76 -2.96
C GLU A 145 0.49 1.58 -3.15
N MET A 146 0.59 2.77 -3.73
CA MET A 146 -0.55 3.67 -3.94
C MET A 146 -0.66 4.08 -5.39
N ALA A 147 -1.77 3.73 -6.03
CA ALA A 147 -2.04 4.08 -7.42
C ALA A 147 -3.10 5.19 -7.52
N LEU A 148 -2.80 6.21 -8.31
CA LEU A 148 -3.71 7.26 -8.70
C LEU A 148 -4.12 7.04 -10.16
N TRP A 149 -5.41 7.06 -10.44
CA TRP A 149 -5.97 6.91 -11.79
C TRP A 149 -6.78 8.15 -12.14
N LEU A 150 -6.34 8.89 -13.13
CA LEU A 150 -7.07 10.00 -13.72
C LEU A 150 -7.86 9.48 -14.93
N SER A 151 -9.16 9.79 -15.00
CA SER A 151 -9.95 9.49 -16.20
C SER A 151 -9.44 10.26 -17.41
N ASP A 152 -9.75 9.79 -18.61
CA ASP A 152 -9.29 10.39 -19.87
C ASP A 152 -9.70 11.87 -19.99
N ALA A 153 -10.83 12.25 -19.40
CA ALA A 153 -11.27 13.63 -19.33
C ALA A 153 -10.33 14.58 -18.56
N ILE A 154 -9.48 14.03 -17.68
CA ILE A 154 -8.42 14.79 -17.00
C ILE A 154 -7.07 14.46 -17.64
N LYS A 155 -6.75 13.16 -17.78
CA LYS A 155 -5.46 12.69 -18.26
C LYS A 155 -5.05 13.29 -19.61
N ASN A 156 -6.02 13.47 -20.51
CA ASN A 156 -5.81 14.03 -21.84
C ASN A 156 -5.86 15.56 -21.86
N GLY A 157 -5.73 16.20 -20.68
CA GLY A 157 -5.78 17.65 -20.50
C GLY A 157 -7.21 18.18 -20.27
N VAL A 158 -7.32 19.19 -19.42
CA VAL A 158 -8.60 19.85 -19.10
C VAL A 158 -8.73 21.16 -19.83
N GLY A 159 -9.89 21.39 -20.47
CA GLY A 159 -10.19 22.60 -21.25
C GLY A 159 -11.30 23.45 -20.64
N ALA A 160 -11.69 24.48 -21.36
CA ALA A 160 -12.76 25.41 -20.97
C ALA A 160 -14.12 24.72 -20.81
N ASP A 161 -14.32 23.61 -21.46
CA ASP A 161 -15.52 22.76 -21.45
C ASP A 161 -15.54 21.73 -20.33
N PHE A 162 -14.45 21.60 -19.54
CA PHE A 162 -14.39 20.66 -18.44
C PHE A 162 -15.40 21.03 -17.35
N VAL A 163 -16.21 20.06 -16.93
CA VAL A 163 -17.21 20.21 -15.86
C VAL A 163 -16.78 19.41 -14.63
N SER A 164 -16.62 18.12 -14.80
CA SER A 164 -16.20 17.20 -13.75
C SER A 164 -15.75 15.87 -14.37
N ALA A 165 -14.93 15.12 -13.62
CA ALA A 165 -14.47 13.81 -14.04
C ALA A 165 -14.15 12.92 -12.84
N GLN A 166 -14.09 11.63 -13.08
CA GLN A 166 -13.77 10.65 -12.07
C GLN A 166 -12.26 10.53 -11.87
N VAL A 167 -11.86 10.40 -10.59
CA VAL A 167 -10.52 10.06 -10.14
C VAL A 167 -10.64 8.85 -9.23
N CYS A 168 -9.75 7.88 -9.38
CA CYS A 168 -9.74 6.68 -8.56
C CYS A 168 -8.38 6.53 -7.85
N VAL A 169 -8.41 6.04 -6.62
CA VAL A 169 -7.23 5.75 -5.80
C VAL A 169 -7.30 4.30 -5.36
N SER A 170 -6.20 3.58 -5.49
CA SER A 170 -6.11 2.17 -5.11
C SER A 170 -4.94 1.94 -4.17
N TYR A 171 -5.18 1.26 -3.06
CA TYR A 171 -4.14 0.93 -2.08
C TYR A 171 -4.51 -0.29 -1.22
N PRO A 172 -3.52 -1.07 -0.76
CA PRO A 172 -3.72 -2.17 0.17
C PRO A 172 -4.12 -1.67 1.57
N TYR A 173 -4.82 -2.51 2.31
CA TYR A 173 -5.36 -2.19 3.64
C TYR A 173 -6.26 -0.94 3.65
N CYS A 174 -6.97 -0.72 2.55
CA CYS A 174 -8.07 0.25 2.48
C CYS A 174 -9.23 -0.23 3.37
N ARG A 175 -9.78 0.69 4.16
CA ARG A 175 -10.89 0.42 5.09
C ARG A 175 -11.96 1.48 4.97
N ALA A 176 -13.17 1.13 5.32
CA ALA A 176 -14.21 2.10 5.50
C ALA A 176 -13.78 3.19 6.50
N TYR A 177 -14.17 4.41 6.19
CA TYR A 177 -13.83 5.63 6.94
C TYR A 177 -12.36 6.09 6.85
N ASP A 178 -11.54 5.45 6.02
CA ASP A 178 -10.26 6.03 5.62
C ASP A 178 -10.52 7.37 4.88
N THR A 179 -9.62 8.31 5.02
CA THR A 179 -9.64 9.58 4.29
C THR A 179 -8.61 9.55 3.18
N ILE A 180 -9.08 9.59 1.93
CA ILE A 180 -8.24 9.82 0.76
C ILE A 180 -8.09 11.33 0.59
N THR A 181 -6.86 11.80 0.43
CA THR A 181 -6.54 13.19 0.16
C THR A 181 -5.94 13.30 -1.24
N LEU A 182 -6.64 13.97 -2.14
CA LEU A 182 -6.14 14.35 -3.46
C LEU A 182 -5.56 15.76 -3.39
N LYS A 183 -4.37 15.94 -3.94
CA LYS A 183 -3.72 17.23 -4.07
C LYS A 183 -3.56 17.58 -5.56
N CYS A 184 -3.87 18.82 -5.91
CA CYS A 184 -3.63 19.39 -7.23
C CYS A 184 -2.93 20.75 -7.07
N ASN A 185 -1.64 20.84 -7.39
CA ASN A 185 -0.82 22.07 -7.28
C ASN A 185 -0.99 22.79 -5.93
N GLY A 186 -1.07 22.06 -4.84
CA GLY A 186 -1.24 22.61 -3.49
C GLY A 186 -2.69 22.73 -3.02
N GLU A 187 -3.68 22.74 -3.91
CA GLU A 187 -5.09 22.63 -3.53
C GLU A 187 -5.41 21.19 -3.10
N ILE A 188 -6.24 21.05 -2.08
CA ILE A 188 -6.52 19.75 -1.44
C ILE A 188 -8.02 19.47 -1.46
N MET A 189 -8.36 18.26 -1.85
CA MET A 189 -9.69 17.67 -1.74
C MET A 189 -9.60 16.38 -0.91
N THR A 190 -10.55 16.16 -0.02
CA THR A 190 -10.64 14.93 0.76
C THR A 190 -11.88 14.13 0.41
N TYR A 191 -11.75 12.82 0.38
CA TYR A 191 -12.83 11.87 0.22
C TYR A 191 -12.77 10.84 1.34
N THR A 192 -13.90 10.61 2.03
CA THR A 192 -13.99 9.58 3.06
C THR A 192 -14.54 8.30 2.44
N VAL A 193 -13.81 7.21 2.54
CA VAL A 193 -14.20 5.89 2.05
C VAL A 193 -15.49 5.44 2.71
N GLY A 194 -16.49 5.15 1.91
CA GLY A 194 -17.81 4.74 2.39
C GLY A 194 -17.81 3.33 3.02
N PRO A 195 -18.82 3.04 3.85
CA PRO A 195 -18.95 1.72 4.50
C PRO A 195 -19.21 0.57 3.51
N ASP A 196 -19.70 0.89 2.32
CA ASP A 196 -19.99 -0.10 1.27
C ASP A 196 -18.82 -0.22 0.26
N GLU A 197 -17.79 0.63 0.35
CA GLU A 197 -16.66 0.66 -0.58
C GLU A 197 -15.46 -0.15 -0.07
N ALA A 198 -15.36 -0.36 1.24
CA ALA A 198 -14.26 -1.09 1.85
C ALA A 198 -14.70 -1.79 3.15
N PRO A 199 -13.89 -2.75 3.66
CA PRO A 199 -14.21 -3.47 4.89
C PRO A 199 -14.43 -2.51 6.07
N GLN A 200 -15.53 -2.71 6.78
CA GLN A 200 -15.87 -1.93 7.97
C GLN A 200 -15.12 -2.42 9.21
N PRO A 201 -14.82 -1.51 10.17
CA PRO A 201 -14.24 -1.88 11.45
C PRO A 201 -15.09 -2.94 12.19
N PRO A 202 -14.48 -3.88 12.89
CA PRO A 202 -13.04 -4.01 13.19
C PRO A 202 -12.25 -4.84 12.16
N ASN A 203 -12.74 -5.01 10.95
CA ASN A 203 -12.01 -5.74 9.92
C ASN A 203 -10.67 -5.03 9.62
N PRO A 204 -9.52 -5.71 9.75
CA PRO A 204 -8.20 -5.09 9.56
C PRO A 204 -7.87 -4.75 8.09
N GLY A 205 -8.74 -5.10 7.13
CA GLY A 205 -8.44 -5.02 5.69
C GLY A 205 -7.52 -6.16 5.24
N SER A 206 -7.05 -6.07 4.01
CA SER A 206 -6.16 -7.07 3.40
C SER A 206 -5.07 -6.43 2.56
N ALA A 207 -4.06 -7.22 2.19
CA ALA A 207 -3.01 -6.80 1.28
C ALA A 207 -3.51 -6.59 -0.17
N GLU A 208 -4.69 -7.11 -0.52
CA GLU A 208 -5.31 -6.87 -1.81
C GLU A 208 -5.78 -5.41 -1.90
N PRO A 209 -5.28 -4.63 -2.90
CA PRO A 209 -5.67 -3.23 -3.03
C PRO A 209 -7.15 -3.06 -3.37
N ILE A 210 -7.81 -2.11 -2.71
CA ILE A 210 -9.17 -1.70 -3.04
C ILE A 210 -9.12 -0.37 -3.77
N THR A 211 -9.88 -0.26 -4.86
CA THR A 211 -9.99 0.96 -5.66
C THR A 211 -11.24 1.72 -5.26
N VAL A 212 -11.05 2.97 -4.86
CA VAL A 212 -12.12 3.91 -4.50
C VAL A 212 -12.12 5.06 -5.48
N CYS A 213 -13.30 5.43 -5.99
CA CYS A 213 -13.45 6.43 -7.03
C CYS A 213 -14.36 7.58 -6.57
N PHE A 214 -13.98 8.82 -6.88
CA PHE A 214 -14.76 10.01 -6.55
C PHE A 214 -14.67 11.04 -7.68
N ILE A 215 -15.50 12.07 -7.60
CA ILE A 215 -15.61 13.10 -8.65
C ILE A 215 -14.78 14.32 -8.26
N VAL A 216 -14.00 14.78 -9.22
CA VAL A 216 -13.29 16.06 -9.19
C VAL A 216 -14.03 17.03 -10.12
N ASP A 217 -14.43 18.17 -9.62
CA ASP A 217 -15.14 19.19 -10.37
C ASP A 217 -14.22 20.33 -10.83
N ARG A 218 -14.76 21.13 -11.72
CA ARG A 218 -14.09 22.33 -12.25
C ARG A 218 -13.69 23.31 -11.14
N ALA A 219 -14.55 23.49 -10.14
CA ALA A 219 -14.33 24.47 -9.09
C ALA A 219 -13.10 24.14 -8.24
N PHE A 220 -12.80 22.85 -8.03
CA PHE A 220 -11.57 22.40 -7.38
C PHE A 220 -10.34 22.75 -8.23
N LEU A 221 -10.36 22.46 -9.55
CA LEU A 221 -9.23 22.73 -10.44
C LEU A 221 -8.97 24.23 -10.63
N GLU A 222 -10.00 25.06 -10.61
CA GLU A 222 -9.88 26.51 -10.74
C GLU A 222 -9.20 27.17 -9.54
N LYS A 223 -9.28 26.57 -8.36
CA LYS A 223 -8.58 27.05 -7.15
C LYS A 223 -7.09 26.74 -7.18
N ALA A 224 -6.68 25.67 -7.87
CA ALA A 224 -5.29 25.26 -7.94
C ALA A 224 -4.44 26.31 -8.68
N VAL A 225 -3.22 26.54 -8.21
CA VAL A 225 -2.22 27.33 -8.93
C VAL A 225 -1.80 26.56 -10.19
N ARG A 226 -1.75 27.22 -11.34
CA ARG A 226 -1.55 26.58 -12.65
C ARG A 226 -0.28 27.09 -13.35
N PRO A 227 0.91 26.81 -12.80
CA PRO A 227 2.16 27.29 -13.39
C PRO A 227 2.37 26.65 -14.77
N GLY A 228 2.56 27.49 -15.79
CA GLY A 228 2.81 27.02 -17.17
C GLY A 228 1.67 26.23 -17.80
N GLY A 229 0.42 26.37 -17.31
CA GLY A 229 -0.73 25.62 -17.83
C GLY A 229 -0.66 24.12 -17.52
N LYS A 230 -0.19 23.76 -16.32
CA LYS A 230 -0.06 22.38 -15.86
C LYS A 230 -0.80 22.19 -14.54
N LEU A 231 -1.34 21.00 -14.35
CA LEU A 231 -1.91 20.50 -13.10
C LEU A 231 -1.17 19.24 -12.67
N ASP A 232 -0.62 19.28 -11.47
CA ASP A 232 0.13 18.17 -10.88
C ASP A 232 -0.73 17.48 -9.81
N PHE A 233 -1.15 16.27 -10.09
CA PHE A 233 -1.99 15.47 -9.20
C PHE A 233 -1.16 14.46 -8.43
N SER A 234 -1.41 14.36 -7.13
CA SER A 234 -0.95 13.27 -6.28
C SER A 234 -1.97 12.98 -5.19
N CYS A 235 -1.95 11.78 -4.61
CA CYS A 235 -2.87 11.41 -3.55
C CYS A 235 -2.13 10.79 -2.36
N THR A 236 -2.79 10.82 -1.21
CA THR A 236 -2.41 10.07 -0.02
C THR A 236 -3.65 9.56 0.69
N CYS A 237 -3.48 8.70 1.68
CA CYS A 237 -4.57 8.19 2.49
C CYS A 237 -4.21 8.25 3.98
N THR A 238 -5.23 8.30 4.83
CA THR A 238 -5.07 8.23 6.29
C THR A 238 -6.24 7.44 6.85
N ASP A 239 -5.99 6.45 7.68
CA ASP A 239 -7.09 5.74 8.31
C ASP A 239 -7.78 6.59 9.39
N GLN A 240 -8.98 6.18 9.82
CA GLN A 240 -9.73 6.95 10.83
C GLN A 240 -9.03 7.02 12.20
N LEU A 241 -7.96 6.24 12.43
CA LEU A 241 -7.15 6.28 13.64
C LEU A 241 -5.97 7.24 13.52
N GLY A 242 -5.77 7.86 12.35
CA GLY A 242 -4.69 8.80 12.08
C GLY A 242 -3.39 8.14 11.60
N ASN A 243 -3.41 6.88 11.19
CA ASN A 243 -2.24 6.24 10.60
C ASN A 243 -2.10 6.64 9.13
N THR A 244 -0.93 7.15 8.77
CA THR A 244 -0.53 7.49 7.41
C THR A 244 0.25 6.35 6.76
N PRO A 245 0.40 6.32 5.43
CA PRO A 245 1.13 5.25 4.73
C PRO A 245 2.58 5.12 5.19
N ASP A 246 3.41 6.09 4.87
CA ASP A 246 4.81 6.13 5.27
C ASP A 246 5.21 7.56 5.64
N THR A 247 6.28 7.70 6.42
CA THR A 247 6.87 9.01 6.73
C THR A 247 7.79 9.51 5.62
N ASP A 248 8.38 8.59 4.84
CA ASP A 248 9.39 8.91 3.83
C ASP A 248 8.78 9.11 2.43
N ALA A 249 7.70 8.40 2.10
CA ALA A 249 6.94 8.55 0.87
C ALA A 249 5.43 8.60 1.16
N VAL A 250 4.93 9.75 1.57
CA VAL A 250 3.52 9.92 1.99
C VAL A 250 2.57 10.02 0.79
N TRP A 251 3.05 10.47 -0.37
CA TRP A 251 2.23 10.75 -1.54
C TRP A 251 2.48 9.77 -2.68
N SER A 252 1.46 9.49 -3.49
CA SER A 252 1.62 8.77 -4.76
C SER A 252 2.55 9.52 -5.71
N ALA A 253 3.03 8.84 -6.75
CA ALA A 253 3.72 9.50 -7.85
C ALA A 253 2.87 10.64 -8.42
N THR A 254 3.52 11.73 -8.80
CA THR A 254 2.87 12.90 -9.37
C THR A 254 2.50 12.65 -10.83
N GLN A 255 1.25 12.96 -11.19
CA GLN A 255 0.79 12.94 -12.58
C GLN A 255 0.51 14.37 -13.05
N THR A 256 1.25 14.80 -14.06
CA THR A 256 1.13 16.13 -14.66
C THR A 256 0.26 16.09 -15.89
N VAL A 257 -0.75 16.96 -15.94
CA VAL A 257 -1.65 17.11 -17.09
C VAL A 257 -1.69 18.56 -17.58
N ASP A 258 -2.01 18.75 -18.85
CA ASP A 258 -2.21 20.07 -19.44
C ASP A 258 -3.53 20.69 -18.99
N GLU A 259 -3.54 22.01 -18.77
CA GLU A 259 -4.77 22.74 -18.47
C GLU A 259 -4.95 23.96 -19.38
N ASP A 260 -6.19 24.23 -19.72
CA ASP A 260 -6.65 25.44 -20.39
C ASP A 260 -8.09 25.77 -19.95
N LEU A 261 -8.30 25.74 -18.63
CA LEU A 261 -9.63 26.04 -18.05
C LEU A 261 -10.12 27.44 -18.43
N ALA A 262 -9.21 28.37 -18.69
CA ALA A 262 -9.53 29.70 -19.13
C ALA A 262 -9.91 29.78 -20.63
N GLY A 263 -9.68 28.73 -21.42
CA GLY A 263 -9.95 28.69 -22.84
C GLY A 263 -9.11 29.66 -23.66
N THR A 264 -7.88 29.90 -23.23
CA THR A 264 -6.97 30.85 -23.87
C THR A 264 -6.16 30.22 -25.00
N ARG A 265 -6.04 28.92 -25.03
CA ARG A 265 -5.33 28.17 -26.07
C ARG A 265 -6.23 27.95 -27.29
N PHE A 266 -5.61 27.70 -28.43
CA PHE A 266 -6.32 27.25 -29.62
C PHE A 266 -6.89 25.83 -29.45
N ALA A 267 -7.84 25.46 -30.29
CA ALA A 267 -8.37 24.10 -30.35
C ALA A 267 -7.24 23.08 -30.54
N LYS A 268 -7.35 21.88 -29.93
CA LYS A 268 -6.38 20.81 -30.13
C LYS A 268 -6.36 20.39 -31.61
N PRO A 269 -5.20 20.01 -32.16
CA PRO A 269 -5.15 19.41 -33.50
C PRO A 269 -5.83 18.03 -33.48
N ILE A 270 -6.32 17.60 -34.62
CA ILE A 270 -7.05 16.33 -34.76
C ILE A 270 -6.24 15.42 -35.66
N PRO A 271 -5.66 14.33 -35.15
CA PRO A 271 -5.05 13.30 -35.98
C PRO A 271 -6.18 12.51 -36.68
N LEU A 272 -6.01 12.25 -37.96
CA LEU A 272 -6.98 11.55 -38.80
C LEU A 272 -6.22 10.61 -39.78
N GLU A 273 -6.67 9.39 -39.90
CA GLU A 273 -6.18 8.44 -40.92
C GLU A 273 -6.71 8.79 -42.29
N ASN A 274 -7.94 9.32 -42.35
CA ASN A 274 -8.58 9.79 -43.55
C ASN A 274 -9.35 11.09 -43.27
N LEU A 275 -9.11 12.13 -44.05
CA LEU A 275 -9.79 13.43 -43.89
C LEU A 275 -11.29 13.36 -44.10
N ASP A 276 -11.78 12.40 -44.88
CA ASP A 276 -13.21 12.23 -45.17
C ASP A 276 -14.01 11.72 -43.95
N ASP A 277 -13.32 11.16 -42.91
CA ASP A 277 -13.94 10.65 -41.70
C ASP A 277 -14.27 11.73 -40.67
N TYR A 278 -13.78 12.98 -40.87
CA TYR A 278 -14.09 14.11 -40.00
C TYR A 278 -15.53 14.60 -40.21
N PRO A 279 -16.32 14.87 -39.12
CA PRO A 279 -15.96 14.88 -37.69
C PRO A 279 -16.32 13.59 -36.93
N GLY A 280 -16.60 12.52 -37.60
CA GLY A 280 -17.17 11.30 -37.00
C GLY A 280 -16.17 10.32 -36.40
N ASP A 281 -14.86 10.52 -36.62
CA ASP A 281 -13.83 9.62 -36.16
C ASP A 281 -13.36 9.91 -34.72
N ASP A 282 -12.89 8.87 -34.01
CA ASP A 282 -12.34 9.00 -32.66
C ASP A 282 -10.89 9.48 -32.72
N SER A 283 -10.68 10.77 -32.57
CA SER A 283 -9.36 11.40 -32.60
C SER A 283 -8.43 11.01 -31.44
N SER A 284 -8.88 10.18 -30.49
CA SER A 284 -8.05 9.61 -29.43
C SER A 284 -7.40 8.29 -29.82
N LEU A 285 -7.79 7.72 -30.96
CA LEU A 285 -7.24 6.50 -31.54
C LEU A 285 -6.65 6.80 -32.92
N ILE A 286 -5.54 6.16 -33.23
CA ILE A 286 -4.94 6.13 -34.58
C ILE A 286 -4.86 4.67 -34.99
N GLU A 287 -5.73 4.27 -35.93
CA GLU A 287 -5.86 2.89 -36.37
C GLU A 287 -5.00 2.64 -37.61
N LEU A 288 -3.93 1.85 -37.44
CA LEU A 288 -3.00 1.56 -38.55
C LEU A 288 -3.66 0.85 -39.73
N ASP A 289 -4.71 0.07 -39.49
CA ASP A 289 -5.47 -0.60 -40.56
C ASP A 289 -6.23 0.41 -41.44
N LYS A 290 -6.78 1.47 -40.85
CA LYS A 290 -7.39 2.58 -41.58
C LYS A 290 -6.36 3.45 -42.27
N LEU A 291 -5.23 3.71 -41.61
CA LEU A 291 -4.13 4.50 -42.15
C LEU A 291 -3.51 3.85 -43.38
N GLY A 292 -3.29 2.53 -43.33
CA GLY A 292 -2.63 1.79 -44.37
C GLY A 292 -1.22 2.31 -44.66
N SER A 293 -0.93 2.61 -45.93
CA SER A 293 0.37 3.15 -46.35
C SER A 293 0.39 4.70 -46.47
N LYS A 294 -0.71 5.37 -46.10
CA LYS A 294 -0.82 6.82 -46.21
C LYS A 294 -0.12 7.53 -45.05
N PRO A 295 0.30 8.80 -45.21
CA PRO A 295 0.70 9.62 -44.07
C PRO A 295 -0.49 9.87 -43.14
N LEU A 296 -0.23 10.06 -41.84
CA LEU A 296 -1.24 10.51 -40.89
C LEU A 296 -1.49 12.02 -41.07
N SER A 297 -2.73 12.38 -41.28
CA SER A 297 -3.14 13.78 -41.39
C SER A 297 -3.34 14.40 -39.99
N VAL A 298 -2.77 15.56 -39.76
CA VAL A 298 -3.00 16.39 -38.58
C VAL A 298 -3.80 17.61 -38.98
N PHE A 299 -5.09 17.58 -38.64
CA PHE A 299 -6.03 18.61 -39.01
C PHE A 299 -6.04 19.73 -37.96
N VAL A 300 -5.73 20.95 -38.38
CA VAL A 300 -5.75 22.16 -37.55
C VAL A 300 -6.91 23.04 -37.95
N GLN A 301 -7.84 23.25 -37.01
CA GLN A 301 -8.95 24.18 -37.19
C GLN A 301 -8.44 25.61 -37.18
N THR A 302 -8.89 26.43 -38.11
CA THR A 302 -8.46 27.84 -38.30
C THR A 302 -9.57 28.86 -38.11
N ASP A 303 -10.71 28.41 -37.61
CA ASP A 303 -11.92 29.26 -37.42
C ASP A 303 -11.77 30.29 -36.29
N ASP A 304 -10.83 30.08 -35.33
CA ASP A 304 -10.54 31.08 -34.30
C ASP A 304 -10.22 32.46 -34.89
N ASN A 305 -10.86 33.52 -34.37
CA ASN A 305 -10.72 34.88 -34.85
C ASN A 305 -9.30 35.46 -34.72
N ARG A 306 -8.47 34.91 -33.86
CA ARG A 306 -7.07 35.30 -33.68
C ARG A 306 -6.18 34.80 -34.83
N ILE A 307 -6.57 33.73 -35.52
CA ILE A 307 -5.85 33.15 -36.65
C ILE A 307 -6.25 33.89 -37.92
N GLN A 308 -5.29 34.25 -38.77
CA GLN A 308 -5.50 34.96 -40.03
C GLN A 308 -4.88 34.19 -41.21
N ILE A 309 -5.40 34.46 -42.41
CA ILE A 309 -4.79 33.95 -43.64
C ILE A 309 -3.35 34.47 -43.73
N GLY A 310 -2.41 33.57 -44.03
CA GLY A 310 -0.96 33.83 -44.06
C GLY A 310 -0.24 33.59 -42.74
N ASP A 311 -0.96 33.28 -41.64
CA ASP A 311 -0.30 32.87 -40.39
C ASP A 311 0.40 31.50 -40.59
N ARG A 312 1.58 31.38 -40.01
CA ARG A 312 2.39 30.15 -40.03
C ARG A 312 2.03 29.26 -38.84
N ILE A 313 1.79 27.98 -39.11
CA ILE A 313 1.55 26.96 -38.11
C ILE A 313 2.79 26.09 -37.99
N GLU A 314 3.31 25.95 -36.79
CA GLU A 314 4.37 25.02 -36.43
C GLU A 314 3.79 23.99 -35.43
N ALA A 315 3.80 22.72 -35.79
CA ALA A 315 3.32 21.66 -34.92
C ALA A 315 4.44 20.67 -34.62
N VAL A 316 4.29 19.97 -33.50
CA VAL A 316 5.18 18.89 -33.10
C VAL A 316 4.33 17.66 -32.82
N TYR A 317 4.63 16.59 -33.54
CA TYR A 317 4.13 15.25 -33.27
C TYR A 317 5.18 14.54 -32.42
N THR A 318 4.78 14.02 -31.27
CA THR A 318 5.66 13.22 -30.39
C THR A 318 4.97 11.89 -30.12
N ALA A 319 5.65 10.79 -30.44
CA ALA A 319 5.18 9.46 -30.13
C ALA A 319 6.14 8.79 -29.15
N GLY A 320 5.63 8.39 -27.98
CA GLY A 320 6.39 7.79 -26.90
C GLY A 320 5.92 6.38 -26.59
N LEU A 321 6.87 5.53 -26.20
CA LEU A 321 6.64 4.19 -25.70
C LEU A 321 7.64 3.91 -24.57
N THR A 322 7.15 3.44 -23.44
CA THR A 322 7.99 3.12 -22.28
C THR A 322 9.16 2.20 -22.68
N GLY A 323 10.38 2.64 -22.39
CA GLY A 323 11.60 1.88 -22.71
C GLY A 323 12.16 2.09 -24.14
N SER A 324 11.51 2.91 -24.96
CA SER A 324 11.98 3.29 -26.28
C SER A 324 12.21 4.80 -26.38
N PRO A 325 13.14 5.27 -27.23
CA PRO A 325 13.30 6.69 -27.47
C PRO A 325 12.06 7.28 -28.17
N ASP A 326 11.69 8.48 -27.80
CA ASP A 326 10.58 9.20 -28.42
C ASP A 326 10.84 9.50 -29.89
N ILE A 327 9.79 9.38 -30.70
CA ILE A 327 9.76 9.80 -32.10
C ILE A 327 9.22 11.23 -32.13
N VAL A 328 10.06 12.20 -32.44
CA VAL A 328 9.67 13.61 -32.52
C VAL A 328 9.72 14.08 -33.98
N VAL A 329 8.59 14.56 -34.49
CA VAL A 329 8.45 15.02 -35.87
C VAL A 329 7.95 16.45 -35.89
N PRO A 330 8.78 17.43 -36.30
CA PRO A 330 8.32 18.80 -36.54
C PRO A 330 7.47 18.86 -37.82
N LEU A 331 6.36 19.59 -37.76
CA LEU A 331 5.43 19.77 -38.85
C LEU A 331 5.24 21.28 -39.08
N GLY A 332 5.03 21.69 -40.32
CA GLY A 332 4.83 23.10 -40.65
C GLY A 332 3.80 23.30 -41.76
N GLY A 333 3.04 24.37 -41.64
CA GLY A 333 2.05 24.76 -42.62
C GLY A 333 1.73 26.26 -42.57
N THR A 334 0.93 26.73 -43.51
CA THR A 334 0.43 28.11 -43.57
C THR A 334 -1.07 28.10 -43.69
N VAL A 335 -1.74 29.01 -43.00
CA VAL A 335 -3.18 29.18 -43.10
C VAL A 335 -3.54 29.76 -44.46
N GLU A 336 -4.17 28.95 -45.29
CA GLU A 336 -4.64 29.34 -46.59
C GLU A 336 -6.07 29.93 -46.54
N GLY A 337 -6.44 30.66 -47.58
CA GLY A 337 -7.76 31.23 -47.71
C GLY A 337 -8.32 31.05 -49.10
N ARG A 338 -9.64 30.87 -49.20
CA ARG A 338 -10.36 30.81 -50.45
C ARG A 338 -11.63 31.67 -50.36
N LEU A 339 -11.80 32.58 -51.32
CA LEU A 339 -12.95 33.48 -51.35
C LEU A 339 -13.16 34.29 -50.05
N GLY A 340 -12.06 34.65 -49.37
CA GLY A 340 -12.08 35.37 -48.08
C GLY A 340 -12.35 34.53 -46.85
N GLN A 341 -12.53 33.21 -46.99
CA GLN A 341 -12.68 32.28 -45.89
C GLN A 341 -11.36 31.56 -45.61
N LYS A 342 -11.03 31.34 -44.32
CA LYS A 342 -9.90 30.55 -43.90
C LYS A 342 -10.17 29.06 -44.18
N LEU A 343 -9.18 28.37 -44.69
CA LEU A 343 -9.20 26.90 -44.84
C LEU A 343 -8.52 26.25 -43.65
N PRO A 344 -8.97 25.07 -43.22
CA PRO A 344 -8.22 24.25 -42.26
C PRO A 344 -6.79 24.00 -42.75
N CYS A 345 -5.83 23.99 -41.86
CA CYS A 345 -4.46 23.62 -42.19
C CYS A 345 -4.26 22.11 -41.92
N VAL A 346 -3.88 21.37 -42.95
CA VAL A 346 -3.60 19.94 -42.84
C VAL A 346 -2.09 19.76 -42.92
N LEU A 347 -1.55 19.14 -41.87
CA LEU A 347 -0.13 18.76 -41.78
C LEU A 347 -0.02 17.24 -41.87
N GLU A 348 1.11 16.74 -42.31
CA GLU A 348 1.29 15.30 -42.55
C GLU A 348 2.47 14.71 -41.74
N VAL A 349 2.20 13.62 -41.04
CA VAL A 349 3.23 12.78 -40.41
C VAL A 349 3.50 11.58 -41.30
N ALA A 350 4.74 11.38 -41.69
CA ALA A 350 5.12 10.24 -42.54
C ALA A 350 4.73 8.91 -41.88
N ASN A 351 4.18 7.99 -42.66
CA ASN A 351 3.66 6.70 -42.23
C ASN A 351 4.67 5.90 -41.36
N ASP A 352 5.96 5.94 -41.72
CA ASP A 352 7.03 5.25 -40.99
C ASP A 352 7.28 5.78 -39.58
N LYS A 353 6.71 6.92 -39.22
CA LYS A 353 6.78 7.54 -37.87
C LYS A 353 5.59 7.16 -36.98
N VAL A 354 4.52 6.62 -37.54
CA VAL A 354 3.33 6.18 -36.81
C VAL A 354 3.51 4.70 -36.45
N LYS A 355 3.73 4.41 -35.17
CA LYS A 355 4.08 3.06 -34.69
C LYS A 355 3.00 2.50 -33.76
N SER A 356 2.62 1.24 -33.98
CA SER A 356 1.67 0.53 -33.12
C SER A 356 2.08 0.56 -31.64
N GLY A 357 1.11 0.75 -30.76
CA GLY A 357 1.29 0.76 -29.30
C GLY A 357 1.89 2.06 -28.74
N TYR A 358 2.32 3.01 -29.58
CA TYR A 358 2.82 4.30 -29.12
C TYR A 358 1.70 5.23 -28.67
N SER A 359 1.92 5.95 -27.58
CA SER A 359 1.09 7.09 -27.19
C SER A 359 1.59 8.33 -27.91
N VAL A 360 0.66 9.06 -28.51
CA VAL A 360 0.97 10.23 -29.34
C VAL A 360 0.48 11.51 -28.68
N THR A 361 1.30 12.54 -28.72
CA THR A 361 0.93 13.92 -28.40
C THR A 361 1.20 14.83 -29.58
N ILE A 362 0.25 15.75 -29.84
CA ILE A 362 0.42 16.75 -30.92
C ILE A 362 0.03 18.11 -30.36
N VAL A 363 0.88 19.09 -30.59
CA VAL A 363 0.66 20.50 -30.21
C VAL A 363 1.09 21.38 -31.37
N TYR A 364 0.43 22.53 -31.55
CA TYR A 364 0.85 23.52 -32.54
C TYR A 364 0.92 24.93 -31.97
N LYS A 365 1.72 25.75 -32.64
CA LYS A 365 1.86 27.20 -32.42
C LYS A 365 1.52 27.95 -33.67
N VAL A 366 0.90 29.14 -33.52
CA VAL A 366 0.55 30.00 -34.61
C VAL A 366 1.41 31.26 -34.53
N PHE A 367 2.07 31.61 -35.64
CA PHE A 367 2.93 32.77 -35.76
C PHE A 367 2.43 33.70 -36.84
N ARG A 368 2.45 35.00 -36.57
CA ARG A 368 2.24 36.07 -37.55
C ARG A 368 3.58 36.78 -37.76
N GLY A 369 4.22 36.50 -38.90
CA GLY A 369 5.65 36.80 -39.04
C GLY A 369 6.43 36.05 -37.99
N GLU A 370 7.19 36.75 -37.17
CA GLU A 370 7.97 36.18 -36.05
C GLU A 370 7.24 36.26 -34.71
N THR A 371 6.01 36.83 -34.67
CA THR A 371 5.27 36.99 -33.43
C THR A 371 4.42 35.77 -33.14
N LEU A 372 4.59 35.16 -31.98
CA LEU A 372 3.73 34.09 -31.49
C LEU A 372 2.34 34.65 -31.14
N ILE A 373 1.30 34.18 -31.82
CA ILE A 373 -0.10 34.55 -31.57
C ILE A 373 -0.70 33.68 -30.46
N GLY A 374 -0.33 32.40 -30.40
CA GLY A 374 -0.79 31.50 -29.38
C GLY A 374 -0.40 30.06 -29.67
N GLU A 375 -0.72 29.18 -28.71
CA GLU A 375 -0.45 27.76 -28.75
C GLU A 375 -1.75 26.97 -28.58
N SER A 376 -1.83 25.78 -29.15
CA SER A 376 -3.00 24.90 -29.03
C SER A 376 -3.01 24.16 -27.70
N ARG A 377 -4.16 23.60 -27.34
CA ARG A 377 -4.25 22.48 -26.41
C ARG A 377 -3.56 21.26 -27.03
N VAL A 378 -3.05 20.36 -26.20
CA VAL A 378 -2.43 19.12 -26.65
C VAL A 378 -3.50 18.12 -27.10
N ALA A 379 -3.32 17.51 -28.26
CA ALA A 379 -4.07 16.32 -28.66
C ALA A 379 -3.31 15.08 -28.15
N TYR A 380 -4.07 14.13 -27.61
CA TYR A 380 -3.56 12.83 -27.17
C TYR A 380 -4.24 11.75 -28.01
N ALA A 381 -3.46 10.78 -28.49
CA ALA A 381 -3.97 9.62 -29.20
C ALA A 381 -3.13 8.38 -28.91
N GLN A 382 -3.74 7.21 -29.06
CA GLN A 382 -3.07 5.92 -28.98
C GLN A 382 -3.03 5.29 -30.37
N VAL A 383 -1.86 4.83 -30.81
CA VAL A 383 -1.74 4.13 -32.08
C VAL A 383 -2.05 2.65 -31.84
N ILE A 384 -3.07 2.14 -32.56
CA ILE A 384 -3.49 0.73 -32.54
C ILE A 384 -3.41 0.10 -33.94
N GLY A 385 -3.36 -1.24 -34.04
CA GLY A 385 -3.36 -1.96 -35.32
C GLY A 385 -2.45 -3.19 -35.36
N GLU A 386 -2.32 -3.87 -36.49
CA GLU A 386 -1.75 -5.22 -36.65
C GLU A 386 -0.24 -5.38 -36.45
N TYR A 387 0.53 -4.33 -36.28
CA TYR A 387 1.95 -4.48 -35.92
C TYR A 387 2.10 -4.50 -34.40
N PRO A 388 2.05 -5.68 -33.78
CA PRO A 388 2.30 -5.75 -32.36
C PRO A 388 3.74 -5.31 -32.11
N ILE A 389 3.92 -4.25 -31.35
CA ILE A 389 5.23 -3.95 -30.78
C ILE A 389 5.63 -5.16 -29.97
N GLU A 390 6.81 -5.70 -30.25
CA GLU A 390 7.29 -6.87 -29.54
C GLU A 390 7.33 -6.58 -28.04
N LEU A 391 6.69 -7.43 -27.26
CA LEU A 391 6.82 -7.41 -25.80
C LEU A 391 8.27 -7.74 -25.44
N ILE A 392 8.98 -6.79 -24.86
CA ILE A 392 10.40 -6.91 -24.52
C ILE A 392 10.53 -7.06 -22.99
N VAL A 393 11.14 -8.15 -22.60
CA VAL A 393 11.55 -8.41 -21.22
C VAL A 393 12.80 -9.27 -21.24
N ASP A 394 13.68 -9.11 -20.27
CA ASP A 394 14.84 -10.00 -20.12
C ASP A 394 14.38 -11.39 -19.65
N THR A 395 14.37 -12.34 -20.58
CA THR A 395 13.95 -13.73 -20.35
C THR A 395 15.10 -14.65 -19.93
N THR A 396 16.29 -14.11 -19.69
CA THR A 396 17.40 -14.95 -19.21
C THR A 396 17.03 -15.59 -17.87
N PRO A 397 17.31 -16.91 -17.70
CA PRO A 397 17.03 -17.59 -16.45
C PRO A 397 17.64 -16.85 -15.26
N LEU A 398 16.87 -16.68 -14.22
CA LEU A 398 17.24 -15.90 -13.04
C LEU A 398 17.40 -16.81 -11.83
N THR A 399 18.56 -16.74 -11.17
CA THR A 399 18.77 -17.38 -9.87
C THR A 399 18.79 -16.32 -8.78
N ILE A 400 17.88 -16.43 -7.83
CA ILE A 400 17.81 -15.58 -6.64
C ILE A 400 18.32 -16.40 -5.45
N SER A 401 19.56 -16.12 -5.02
CA SER A 401 20.28 -16.93 -4.02
C SER A 401 20.66 -16.15 -2.75
N GLY A 402 20.14 -14.95 -2.56
CA GLY A 402 20.28 -14.22 -1.30
C GLY A 402 19.63 -14.97 -0.14
N GLN A 403 20.21 -14.86 1.04
CA GLN A 403 19.62 -15.47 2.23
C GLN A 403 18.28 -14.82 2.55
N ASN A 404 17.22 -15.59 2.53
CA ASN A 404 15.87 -15.14 2.82
C ASN A 404 15.21 -16.00 3.89
N ILE A 405 14.18 -15.44 4.50
CA ILE A 405 13.35 -16.13 5.49
C ILE A 405 11.89 -16.07 5.05
N SER A 406 11.22 -17.20 5.09
CA SER A 406 9.77 -17.32 5.04
C SER A 406 9.23 -17.86 6.38
N ILE A 407 7.97 -17.61 6.68
CA ILE A 407 7.31 -18.15 7.87
C ILE A 407 6.06 -18.89 7.43
N ALA A 408 5.96 -20.15 7.81
CA ALA A 408 4.80 -21.00 7.53
C ALA A 408 4.12 -21.43 8.85
N GLY A 409 2.81 -21.51 8.85
CA GLY A 409 1.99 -21.94 9.97
C GLY A 409 0.65 -21.20 10.04
N SER A 410 -0.24 -21.65 10.89
CA SER A 410 -1.53 -20.98 11.14
C SER A 410 -1.43 -20.00 12.31
N GLY A 411 -2.19 -18.91 12.27
CA GLY A 411 -2.24 -17.92 13.35
C GLY A 411 -0.94 -17.15 13.53
N LEU A 412 -0.30 -16.80 12.41
CA LEU A 412 0.98 -16.09 12.42
C LEU A 412 0.83 -14.66 12.93
N PRO A 413 1.56 -14.29 13.98
CA PRO A 413 1.57 -12.92 14.49
C PRO A 413 2.57 -12.03 13.74
N TRP A 414 3.02 -12.43 12.56
CA TRP A 414 4.13 -11.82 11.83
C TRP A 414 3.64 -11.04 10.65
N THR A 415 4.08 -9.80 10.53
CA THR A 415 3.84 -8.95 9.37
C THR A 415 5.17 -8.64 8.67
N LEU A 416 5.14 -8.58 7.36
CA LEU A 416 6.28 -8.12 6.57
C LEU A 416 6.60 -6.67 6.91
N THR A 417 7.88 -6.35 7.05
CA THR A 417 8.35 -4.96 7.20
C THR A 417 8.24 -4.17 5.89
N GLY A 418 8.12 -4.87 4.75
CA GLY A 418 8.27 -4.32 3.42
C GLY A 418 9.74 -4.18 2.98
N VAL A 419 10.69 -4.55 3.83
CA VAL A 419 12.13 -4.50 3.49
C VAL A 419 12.53 -5.78 2.79
N ASP A 420 12.96 -5.68 1.54
CA ASP A 420 13.58 -6.77 0.81
C ASP A 420 15.04 -6.95 1.27
N LEU A 421 15.45 -8.21 1.51
CA LEU A 421 16.81 -8.50 1.92
C LEU A 421 17.75 -8.50 0.70
N PRO A 422 19.03 -8.11 0.85
CA PRO A 422 19.97 -8.08 -0.28
C PRO A 422 20.09 -9.44 -0.99
N GLY A 423 19.95 -9.43 -2.32
CA GLY A 423 20.03 -10.62 -3.16
C GLY A 423 18.82 -11.54 -3.12
N THR A 424 17.71 -11.15 -2.46
CA THR A 424 16.46 -11.92 -2.42
C THR A 424 15.42 -11.48 -3.44
N PHE A 425 15.76 -10.50 -4.27
CA PHE A 425 14.90 -9.96 -5.31
C PHE A 425 15.69 -9.59 -6.54
N ALA A 426 15.01 -9.46 -7.66
CA ALA A 426 15.53 -8.93 -8.92
C ALA A 426 14.44 -8.23 -9.69
N HIS A 427 14.79 -7.17 -10.40
CA HIS A 427 13.87 -6.41 -11.23
C HIS A 427 14.01 -6.82 -12.69
N ARG A 428 12.90 -7.22 -13.31
CA ARG A 428 12.77 -7.56 -14.73
C ARG A 428 11.63 -6.76 -15.34
N PRO A 429 11.82 -5.46 -15.58
CA PRO A 429 10.78 -4.62 -16.16
C PRO A 429 10.47 -5.08 -17.58
N ALA A 430 9.23 -4.99 -17.98
CA ALA A 430 8.82 -5.18 -19.35
C ALA A 430 8.61 -3.85 -20.06
N SER A 431 8.85 -3.82 -21.35
CA SER A 431 8.58 -2.69 -22.24
C SER A 431 8.05 -3.20 -23.58
N GLY A 432 7.53 -2.31 -24.41
CA GLY A 432 6.83 -2.74 -25.62
C GLY A 432 5.51 -3.44 -25.30
N GLY A 433 4.99 -4.21 -26.25
CA GLY A 433 3.68 -4.85 -26.13
C GLY A 433 2.50 -3.89 -26.11
N VAL A 434 1.30 -4.40 -25.97
CA VAL A 434 0.04 -3.64 -25.86
C VAL A 434 -0.34 -3.54 -24.39
N PRO A 435 -0.39 -2.34 -23.77
CA PRO A 435 -0.79 -2.19 -22.37
C PRO A 435 -2.24 -2.63 -22.12
N PRO A 436 -2.57 -3.11 -20.90
CA PRO A 436 -1.70 -3.29 -19.75
C PRO A 436 -0.80 -4.52 -19.88
N ILE A 437 0.44 -4.39 -19.38
CA ILE A 437 1.35 -5.53 -19.22
C ILE A 437 1.14 -6.12 -17.83
N THR A 438 0.99 -7.43 -17.76
CA THR A 438 0.75 -8.17 -16.54
C THR A 438 1.85 -9.19 -16.27
N PHE A 439 2.16 -9.38 -15.01
CA PHE A 439 3.13 -10.37 -14.54
C PHE A 439 2.41 -11.38 -13.65
N THR A 440 2.65 -12.65 -13.88
CA THR A 440 2.09 -13.75 -13.08
C THR A 440 3.15 -14.80 -12.79
N SER A 441 3.18 -15.30 -11.56
CA SER A 441 4.04 -16.41 -11.19
C SER A 441 3.29 -17.73 -11.25
N SER A 442 3.96 -18.78 -11.69
CA SER A 442 3.43 -20.14 -11.65
C SER A 442 3.32 -20.69 -10.23
N ASP A 443 4.12 -20.15 -9.30
CA ASP A 443 4.10 -20.52 -7.88
C ASP A 443 4.63 -19.36 -7.03
N GLU A 444 3.69 -18.59 -6.48
CA GLU A 444 4.00 -17.44 -5.61
C GLU A 444 4.65 -17.85 -4.27
N SER A 445 4.52 -19.10 -3.86
CA SER A 445 5.20 -19.60 -2.67
C SER A 445 6.71 -19.83 -2.89
N ILE A 446 7.18 -19.84 -4.14
CA ILE A 446 8.58 -19.93 -4.52
C ILE A 446 9.10 -18.56 -4.94
N ALA A 447 8.40 -17.92 -5.88
CA ALA A 447 8.76 -16.61 -6.38
C ALA A 447 7.50 -15.76 -6.57
N SER A 448 7.36 -14.66 -5.85
CA SER A 448 6.33 -13.65 -6.09
C SER A 448 6.80 -12.64 -7.13
N VAL A 449 5.86 -12.01 -7.85
CA VAL A 449 6.15 -10.93 -8.79
C VAL A 449 5.11 -9.84 -8.67
N ASP A 450 5.55 -8.58 -8.68
CA ASP A 450 4.64 -7.44 -8.69
C ASP A 450 4.44 -6.87 -10.10
N ARG A 451 3.55 -5.87 -10.21
CA ARG A 451 3.19 -5.25 -11.50
C ARG A 451 4.34 -4.52 -12.19
N SER A 452 5.39 -4.17 -11.47
CA SER A 452 6.58 -3.53 -12.04
C SER A 452 7.60 -4.53 -12.59
N GLY A 453 7.38 -5.84 -12.38
CA GLY A 453 8.33 -6.90 -12.71
C GLY A 453 9.39 -7.13 -11.65
N MET A 454 9.12 -6.71 -10.40
CA MET A 454 9.98 -7.04 -9.28
C MET A 454 9.68 -8.45 -8.79
N ILE A 455 10.65 -9.33 -8.92
CA ILE A 455 10.57 -10.76 -8.58
C ILE A 455 11.29 -10.98 -7.24
N ARG A 456 10.60 -11.65 -6.30
CA ARG A 456 11.13 -11.92 -4.95
C ARG A 456 11.15 -13.41 -4.67
N SER A 457 12.19 -13.90 -3.97
CA SER A 457 12.23 -15.28 -3.49
C SER A 457 11.35 -15.43 -2.24
N GLU A 458 10.39 -16.34 -2.27
CA GLU A 458 9.51 -16.66 -1.14
C GLU A 458 9.76 -18.06 -0.57
N GLY A 459 10.29 -18.97 -1.39
CA GLY A 459 10.65 -20.33 -1.02
C GLY A 459 11.72 -20.89 -1.93
N ASN A 460 12.32 -22.03 -1.56
CA ASN A 460 13.29 -22.71 -2.42
C ASN A 460 12.58 -23.52 -3.50
N GLY A 461 13.09 -23.44 -4.72
CA GLY A 461 12.56 -24.20 -5.83
C GLY A 461 12.64 -23.47 -7.16
N LYS A 462 11.81 -23.89 -8.10
CA LYS A 462 11.72 -23.30 -9.43
C LYS A 462 10.30 -22.82 -9.67
N ALA A 463 10.18 -21.63 -10.24
CA ALA A 463 8.93 -21.07 -10.72
C ALA A 463 9.17 -20.43 -12.08
N THR A 464 8.10 -20.16 -12.81
CA THR A 464 8.16 -19.43 -14.07
C THR A 464 7.31 -18.18 -13.94
N VAL A 465 7.90 -17.02 -14.20
CA VAL A 465 7.16 -15.77 -14.30
C VAL A 465 6.73 -15.60 -15.75
N THR A 466 5.43 -15.45 -15.98
CA THR A 466 4.83 -15.16 -17.27
C THR A 466 4.51 -13.67 -17.34
N VAL A 467 5.00 -13.03 -18.38
CA VAL A 467 4.71 -11.63 -18.71
C VAL A 467 3.78 -11.64 -19.93
N SER A 468 2.63 -10.99 -19.81
CA SER A 468 1.62 -10.95 -20.87
C SER A 468 1.19 -9.52 -21.14
N ASP A 469 0.93 -9.21 -22.40
CA ASP A 469 0.35 -7.94 -22.81
C ASP A 469 -1.13 -8.10 -23.20
N ALA A 470 -1.85 -7.00 -23.38
CA ALA A 470 -3.25 -7.03 -23.81
C ALA A 470 -3.42 -7.48 -25.29
N GLY A 471 -2.35 -7.47 -26.07
CA GLY A 471 -2.32 -7.98 -27.46
C GLY A 471 -2.14 -9.50 -27.56
N GLY A 472 -2.03 -10.21 -26.42
CA GLY A 472 -1.89 -11.67 -26.37
C GLY A 472 -0.45 -12.17 -26.50
N GLN A 473 0.56 -11.29 -26.53
CA GLN A 473 1.95 -11.72 -26.48
C GLN A 473 2.32 -12.17 -25.08
N THR A 474 3.11 -13.24 -24.99
CA THR A 474 3.59 -13.75 -23.71
C THR A 474 5.09 -14.03 -23.78
N LYS A 475 5.80 -13.74 -22.70
CA LYS A 475 7.20 -14.10 -22.47
C LYS A 475 7.31 -14.77 -21.10
N THR A 476 8.24 -15.70 -20.97
CA THR A 476 8.46 -16.40 -19.70
C THR A 476 9.88 -16.23 -19.21
N ILE A 477 10.03 -16.16 -17.90
CA ILE A 477 11.32 -16.07 -17.21
C ILE A 477 11.40 -17.26 -16.25
N ASP A 478 12.38 -18.11 -16.41
CA ASP A 478 12.61 -19.22 -15.49
C ASP A 478 13.33 -18.72 -14.24
N ILE A 479 12.74 -18.94 -13.08
CA ILE A 479 13.24 -18.49 -11.79
C ILE A 479 13.70 -19.69 -10.98
N SER A 480 14.88 -19.62 -10.40
CA SER A 480 15.37 -20.54 -9.38
C SER A 480 15.62 -19.76 -8.09
N CYS A 481 14.89 -20.09 -7.03
CA CYS A 481 15.08 -19.51 -5.71
C CYS A 481 15.81 -20.48 -4.78
N GLU A 482 16.84 -19.98 -4.12
CA GLU A 482 17.69 -20.74 -3.23
C GLU A 482 17.93 -20.00 -1.92
N ASN A 483 18.42 -20.71 -0.88
CA ASN A 483 18.77 -20.13 0.41
C ASN A 483 17.61 -19.47 1.18
N VAL A 484 16.36 -19.90 0.90
CA VAL A 484 15.21 -19.50 1.70
C VAL A 484 15.03 -20.47 2.84
N ILE A 485 15.05 -19.94 4.06
CA ILE A 485 14.88 -20.69 5.29
C ILE A 485 13.45 -20.51 5.77
N THR A 486 12.71 -21.61 5.92
CA THR A 486 11.33 -21.55 6.41
C THR A 486 11.28 -21.78 7.91
N TYR A 487 10.85 -20.77 8.64
CA TYR A 487 10.45 -20.90 10.04
C TYR A 487 9.03 -21.45 10.12
N LEU A 488 8.86 -22.45 10.96
CA LEU A 488 7.59 -23.13 11.19
C LEU A 488 7.11 -22.76 12.59
N PHE A 489 5.94 -22.15 12.66
CA PHE A 489 5.34 -21.74 13.93
C PHE A 489 4.16 -22.63 14.27
N ASN A 490 4.17 -23.15 15.50
CA ASN A 490 3.06 -23.88 16.09
C ASN A 490 2.45 -23.02 17.21
N PRO A 491 1.28 -22.40 17.01
CA PRO A 491 0.65 -21.55 18.02
C PRO A 491 0.13 -22.33 19.22
N THR A 492 -0.01 -23.65 19.10
CA THR A 492 -0.49 -24.48 20.20
C THR A 492 0.56 -24.57 21.29
N THR A 493 0.23 -24.10 22.48
CA THR A 493 1.12 -24.23 23.64
C THR A 493 1.27 -25.67 24.02
N SER A 494 2.52 -26.12 24.15
CA SER A 494 2.88 -27.51 24.45
C SER A 494 4.07 -27.59 25.39
N THR A 495 4.26 -28.74 26.01
CA THR A 495 5.51 -29.03 26.72
C THR A 495 6.66 -29.20 25.73
N HIS A 496 7.90 -29.05 26.18
CA HIS A 496 9.07 -29.23 25.31
C HIS A 496 9.09 -30.62 24.65
N GLN A 497 8.68 -31.66 25.33
CA GLN A 497 8.60 -33.02 24.76
C GLN A 497 7.61 -33.09 23.58
N THR A 498 6.46 -32.43 23.68
CA THR A 498 5.48 -32.37 22.60
C THR A 498 6.00 -31.50 21.44
N TYR A 499 6.71 -30.41 21.76
CA TYR A 499 7.40 -29.60 20.78
C TYR A 499 8.46 -30.40 20.01
N GLU A 500 9.29 -31.18 20.69
CA GLU A 500 10.30 -32.02 20.06
C GLU A 500 9.69 -33.11 19.16
N ALA A 501 8.60 -33.73 19.60
CA ALA A 501 7.86 -34.68 18.78
C ALA A 501 7.31 -34.03 17.51
N TRP A 502 6.72 -32.83 17.61
CA TRP A 502 6.25 -32.06 16.48
C TRP A 502 7.40 -31.67 15.55
N ARG A 503 8.48 -31.08 16.09
CA ARG A 503 9.65 -30.67 15.32
C ARG A 503 10.26 -31.84 14.54
N THR A 504 10.42 -32.98 15.19
CA THR A 504 10.96 -34.20 14.58
C THR A 504 10.05 -34.74 13.49
N SER A 505 8.72 -34.71 13.71
CA SER A 505 7.75 -35.19 12.73
C SER A 505 7.76 -34.39 11.41
N ILE A 506 8.16 -33.11 11.47
CA ILE A 506 8.28 -32.25 10.31
C ILE A 506 9.72 -32.10 9.80
N ASN A 507 10.66 -32.85 10.35
CA ASN A 507 12.09 -32.81 10.02
C ASN A 507 12.68 -31.40 10.05
N ALA A 508 12.46 -30.67 11.13
CA ALA A 508 12.91 -29.28 11.28
C ALA A 508 14.03 -29.15 12.34
N HIS A 509 14.79 -28.07 12.25
CA HIS A 509 15.90 -27.74 13.13
C HIS A 509 15.49 -26.77 14.23
N HIS A 510 16.24 -26.73 15.33
CA HIS A 510 16.09 -25.70 16.34
C HIS A 510 16.57 -24.34 15.87
N PRO A 511 15.82 -23.24 16.13
CA PRO A 511 16.28 -21.88 15.87
C PRO A 511 17.43 -21.42 16.77
N ILE A 512 17.59 -22.07 17.95
CA ILE A 512 18.64 -21.78 18.92
C ILE A 512 19.62 -22.94 18.93
N THR A 513 20.92 -22.64 18.83
CA THR A 513 21.99 -23.64 18.94
C THR A 513 22.17 -24.12 20.39
N GLN A 514 22.98 -25.15 20.60
CA GLN A 514 23.34 -25.61 21.95
C GLN A 514 24.10 -24.55 22.76
N SER A 515 24.80 -23.62 22.07
CA SER A 515 25.48 -22.48 22.67
C SER A 515 24.55 -21.30 23.02
N GLY A 516 23.26 -21.39 22.67
CA GLY A 516 22.28 -20.35 22.94
C GLY A 516 22.22 -19.24 21.88
N GLU A 517 22.85 -19.45 20.72
CA GLU A 517 22.79 -18.48 19.60
C GLU A 517 21.53 -18.71 18.77
N VAL A 518 20.81 -17.65 18.43
CA VAL A 518 19.65 -17.71 17.53
C VAL A 518 20.14 -17.66 16.08
N ILE A 519 19.77 -18.69 15.33
CA ILE A 519 20.15 -18.82 13.93
C ILE A 519 19.33 -17.84 13.08
N HIS A 520 20.01 -17.08 12.19
CA HIS A 520 19.38 -16.15 11.24
C HIS A 520 18.45 -15.09 11.83
N ILE A 521 18.70 -14.72 13.08
CA ILE A 521 17.86 -13.75 13.80
C ILE A 521 17.83 -12.38 13.13
N ASP A 522 18.97 -11.91 12.65
CA ASP A 522 19.14 -10.64 11.97
C ASP A 522 18.26 -10.53 10.70
N LEU A 523 18.14 -11.63 9.94
CA LEU A 523 17.27 -11.71 8.77
C LEU A 523 15.79 -11.69 9.18
N LEU A 524 15.45 -12.41 10.26
CA LEU A 524 14.09 -12.50 10.77
C LEU A 524 13.57 -11.13 11.20
N VAL A 525 14.37 -10.36 11.96
CA VAL A 525 13.95 -9.04 12.47
C VAL A 525 13.95 -7.96 11.39
N ARG A 526 14.72 -8.13 10.33
CA ARG A 526 14.67 -7.21 9.18
C ARG A 526 13.44 -7.42 8.31
N LYS A 527 13.05 -8.67 8.07
CA LYS A 527 11.96 -9.00 7.15
C LYS A 527 10.58 -8.91 7.80
N PHE A 528 10.46 -9.13 9.10
CA PHE A 528 9.17 -9.20 9.81
C PHE A 528 9.11 -8.25 10.99
N THR A 529 7.99 -7.52 11.11
CA THR A 529 7.66 -6.82 12.34
C THR A 529 7.19 -7.85 13.36
N SER A 530 7.84 -7.86 14.52
CA SER A 530 7.50 -8.85 15.55
C SER A 530 6.25 -8.48 16.33
N HIS A 531 5.39 -9.45 16.58
CA HIS A 531 4.63 -9.52 17.82
C HIS A 531 5.42 -10.27 18.88
N THR A 532 5.18 -9.90 20.13
CA THR A 532 5.76 -10.56 21.28
C THR A 532 5.39 -12.03 21.29
N LEU A 533 6.27 -12.87 20.77
CA LEU A 533 6.29 -14.28 21.15
C LEU A 533 7.01 -14.36 22.49
N THR A 534 6.28 -14.46 23.57
CA THR A 534 6.86 -14.69 24.89
C THR A 534 7.05 -16.17 25.11
N ASN A 535 8.25 -16.57 25.56
CA ASN A 535 8.56 -17.95 25.98
C ASN A 535 8.18 -19.00 24.92
N THR A 536 8.72 -18.86 23.71
CA THR A 536 8.49 -19.81 22.62
C THR A 536 9.59 -20.87 22.61
N TRP A 537 9.24 -22.16 22.56
CA TRP A 537 10.21 -23.25 22.43
C TRP A 537 10.99 -23.11 21.11
N ALA A 538 12.32 -23.08 21.21
CA ALA A 538 13.15 -22.82 20.04
C ALA A 538 14.50 -23.56 20.06
N GLY A 539 14.86 -24.22 21.14
CA GLY A 539 16.17 -24.83 21.28
C GLY A 539 16.18 -26.18 21.96
N PRO A 540 17.34 -26.88 21.96
CA PRO A 540 17.51 -28.16 22.56
C PRO A 540 17.55 -28.09 24.10
N VAL A 541 17.54 -29.25 24.75
CA VAL A 541 17.74 -29.37 26.18
C VAL A 541 19.13 -28.87 26.57
N VAL A 542 19.21 -28.01 27.59
CA VAL A 542 20.44 -27.36 28.03
C VAL A 542 20.98 -27.95 29.33
N VAL A 543 20.08 -28.36 30.23
CA VAL A 543 20.41 -28.86 31.55
C VAL A 543 19.60 -30.11 31.85
N THR A 544 20.20 -31.06 32.53
CA THR A 544 19.63 -32.40 32.78
C THR A 544 19.01 -32.58 34.16
N ASN A 545 19.19 -31.61 35.09
CA ASN A 545 18.61 -31.77 36.43
C ASN A 545 18.48 -30.41 37.18
N PRO A 546 17.31 -29.77 37.26
CA PRO A 546 16.10 -30.05 36.50
C PRO A 546 16.32 -29.84 35.00
N ILE A 547 15.48 -30.47 34.18
CA ILE A 547 15.64 -30.43 32.73
C ILE A 547 15.05 -29.12 32.18
N TYR A 548 15.88 -28.33 31.51
CA TYR A 548 15.52 -27.07 30.86
C TYR A 548 15.74 -27.13 29.34
N ALA A 549 15.04 -26.30 28.58
CA ALA A 549 15.29 -26.09 27.18
C ALA A 549 15.26 -24.60 26.82
N TRP A 550 15.89 -24.28 25.71
CA TRP A 550 15.90 -22.90 25.20
C TRP A 550 14.53 -22.44 24.70
N ALA A 551 14.13 -21.28 25.16
CA ALA A 551 12.99 -20.55 24.65
C ALA A 551 13.38 -19.08 24.48
N PHE A 552 12.71 -18.35 23.58
CA PHE A 552 12.97 -16.93 23.37
C PHE A 552 11.73 -16.09 23.25
N THR A 553 11.92 -14.80 23.39
CA THR A 553 10.90 -13.77 23.30
C THR A 553 11.25 -12.81 22.17
N ILE A 554 10.27 -12.42 21.36
CA ILE A 554 10.43 -11.43 20.28
C ILE A 554 9.64 -10.15 20.65
N PRO A 555 10.17 -8.94 20.44
CA PRO A 555 11.49 -8.63 19.89
C PRO A 555 12.63 -9.05 20.80
N PHE A 556 13.71 -9.51 20.22
CA PHE A 556 14.83 -10.19 20.88
C PHE A 556 15.44 -9.38 22.01
N GLN A 557 14.94 -9.54 23.19
CA GLN A 557 15.55 -8.96 24.37
C GLN A 557 16.09 -10.04 25.33
N HIS A 558 15.55 -11.27 25.26
CA HIS A 558 15.98 -12.32 26.17
C HIS A 558 15.83 -13.71 25.56
N ILE A 559 16.91 -14.47 25.60
CA ILE A 559 16.89 -15.93 25.46
C ILE A 559 16.78 -16.50 26.89
N ASN A 560 15.74 -17.30 27.13
CA ASN A 560 15.46 -17.89 28.42
C ASN A 560 15.60 -19.40 28.37
N THR A 561 15.91 -20.00 29.50
CA THR A 561 15.77 -21.44 29.72
C THR A 561 14.51 -21.70 30.54
N LEU A 562 13.67 -22.63 30.09
CA LEU A 562 12.43 -22.99 30.75
C LEU A 562 12.38 -24.47 31.11
N LEU A 563 11.69 -24.81 32.19
CA LEU A 563 11.43 -26.21 32.55
C LEU A 563 10.67 -26.91 31.42
N LEU A 564 11.04 -28.16 31.10
CA LEU A 564 10.42 -28.93 30.01
C LEU A 564 8.90 -29.13 30.16
N THR A 565 8.39 -29.00 31.37
CA THR A 565 6.95 -29.10 31.67
C THR A 565 6.19 -27.79 31.39
N THR A 566 6.89 -26.68 31.17
CA THR A 566 6.26 -25.39 30.81
C THR A 566 5.57 -25.53 29.46
N ARG A 567 4.35 -24.95 29.32
CA ARG A 567 3.62 -24.98 28.07
C ARG A 567 3.87 -23.69 27.31
N CYS A 568 4.44 -23.79 26.10
CA CYS A 568 4.78 -22.68 25.24
C CYS A 568 4.48 -23.02 23.77
N PRO A 569 4.24 -22.04 22.92
CA PRO A 569 4.27 -22.23 21.46
C PRO A 569 5.61 -22.77 20.99
N GLY A 570 5.66 -23.39 19.82
CA GLY A 570 6.89 -23.93 19.21
C GLY A 570 7.32 -23.16 17.97
N LEU A 571 8.62 -22.93 17.83
CA LEU A 571 9.24 -22.40 16.61
C LEU A 571 10.37 -23.33 16.20
N SER A 572 10.45 -23.63 14.91
CA SER A 572 11.52 -24.42 14.30
C SER A 572 11.75 -23.95 12.87
N TRP A 573 12.81 -24.41 12.23
CA TRP A 573 13.08 -24.03 10.84
C TRP A 573 13.56 -25.23 10.02
N ARG A 574 13.37 -25.16 8.71
CA ARG A 574 13.95 -26.07 7.73
C ARG A 574 14.12 -25.40 6.38
N VAL A 575 14.94 -25.98 5.51
CA VAL A 575 14.96 -25.65 4.09
C VAL A 575 13.89 -26.50 3.42
N ILE A 576 12.89 -25.84 2.81
CA ILE A 576 11.84 -26.51 2.03
C ILE A 576 12.17 -26.31 0.56
N ASN A 577 12.34 -27.41 -0.15
CA ASN A 577 12.41 -27.42 -1.61
C ASN A 577 11.04 -27.86 -2.12
N SER A 578 10.50 -27.18 -3.14
CA SER A 578 9.16 -27.43 -3.70
C SER A 578 8.96 -28.77 -4.37
N ALA A 579 10.01 -29.59 -4.51
CA ALA A 579 9.92 -30.95 -5.04
C ALA A 579 9.62 -31.96 -3.93
N GLY A 580 8.44 -31.85 -3.31
CA GLY A 580 8.01 -32.85 -2.33
C GLY A 580 6.80 -32.43 -1.52
N ALA A 581 5.60 -32.61 -2.09
CA ALA A 581 4.42 -32.82 -1.24
C ALA A 581 4.71 -34.01 -0.30
N PRO A 582 4.26 -33.98 0.98
CA PRO A 582 4.46 -35.09 1.89
C PRO A 582 3.62 -36.27 1.43
N GLY A 583 4.24 -37.23 0.75
CA GLY A 583 3.54 -38.44 0.29
C GLY A 583 4.15 -39.14 -0.90
N SER A 584 5.40 -39.60 -0.78
CA SER A 584 5.83 -40.88 -1.37
C SER A 584 7.19 -41.26 -0.79
N ARG A 585 7.19 -42.21 0.09
CA ARG A 585 8.37 -43.05 0.33
C ARG A 585 8.72 -43.70 -1.00
N SER A 586 9.88 -43.46 -1.53
CA SER A 586 10.58 -44.47 -2.31
C SER A 586 11.62 -45.09 -1.37
N GLU A 587 11.36 -46.31 -0.93
CA GLU A 587 12.41 -47.28 -0.61
C GLU A 587 13.29 -47.36 -1.86
N ASP A 588 14.60 -47.18 -1.68
CA ASP A 588 15.67 -48.06 -2.07
C ASP A 588 17.03 -47.34 -2.10
N GLN A 589 17.93 -47.98 -1.35
CA GLN A 589 19.38 -47.93 -1.27
C GLN A 589 20.03 -46.82 -0.44
#